data_62e225ec40278d4b5ffb0017ba9a5040
#
_entry.id   62e225ec40278d4b5ffb0017ba9a5040
#
_cell.length_a   1.000
_cell.length_b   1.000
_cell.length_c   1.000
_cell.angle_alpha   90.00
_cell.angle_beta   90.00
_cell.angle_gamma   90.00
#
_symmetry.space_group_name_H-M   'P 1'
#
loop_
_entity.id
_entity.type
_entity.pdbx_description
1 polymer ?
#
loop_
_entity_poly.entity_id
_entity_poly.type
_entity_poly.pdbx_seq_one_letter_code
_entity_poly.pdbx_strand_id
1 'polypeptide(L)'
;MTKFGLAQSVRRVEDPRLLKGGGRYTDDIVLPGMLHGIVLRSPHAAAKFGAIDTKAAASVPGVKAIYTAAELSADGITAMPCAAPVQNRDGSEMANPPHLALADGAVRHVGDPVAFIVAETPKAGRDAAELIAVDYTIEPAVMDVVPATGPGAPLVWPDVANNVVFDWGIGDKAATDALFATAAHVTRLTVVNNRVIVASMEARAAIGDFDAASGRWTLYANTQGGWLIKTLIGSVFNTDPANFRVITPDVGGGFGMKAFLYAEHVLTCYAARKLEGR
;
A
#
# COMPACT_ATOMS: atom_id res chain seq x y z
N MET A 1 50.02 -3.07 -9.05
CA MET A 1 48.96 -2.02 -9.08
C MET A 1 47.64 -2.67 -8.82
N THR A 2 47.02 -2.43 -7.69
CA THR A 2 45.67 -2.84 -7.37
C THR A 2 44.72 -2.04 -8.25
N LYS A 3 44.09 -2.70 -9.24
CA LYS A 3 43.03 -2.08 -10.06
C LYS A 3 41.79 -1.85 -9.19
N PHE A 4 41.62 -0.64 -8.72
CA PHE A 4 40.46 -0.29 -7.89
C PHE A 4 39.19 -0.29 -8.76
N GLY A 5 38.26 -1.16 -8.43
CA GLY A 5 36.86 -1.12 -8.93
C GLY A 5 36.53 -2.04 -10.12
N LEU A 6 37.39 -2.23 -11.10
CA LEU A 6 37.07 -3.05 -12.29
C LEU A 6 37.39 -4.53 -12.04
N ALA A 7 36.40 -5.41 -12.18
CA ALA A 7 36.53 -6.87 -12.05
C ALA A 7 37.03 -7.36 -10.67
N GLN A 8 36.83 -6.60 -9.60
CA GLN A 8 37.15 -7.03 -8.25
C GLN A 8 35.88 -7.32 -7.47
N SER A 9 35.88 -8.42 -6.72
CA SER A 9 34.81 -8.72 -5.75
C SER A 9 34.98 -7.78 -4.54
N VAL A 10 34.20 -6.70 -4.52
CA VAL A 10 34.16 -5.77 -3.37
C VAL A 10 33.13 -6.29 -2.38
N ARG A 11 33.52 -6.53 -1.14
CA ARG A 11 32.62 -6.92 -0.05
C ARG A 11 31.76 -5.73 0.35
N ARG A 12 30.48 -5.98 0.63
CA ARG A 12 29.59 -4.95 1.18
C ARG A 12 30.07 -4.56 2.58
N VAL A 13 30.01 -3.28 2.88
CA VAL A 13 30.46 -2.72 4.18
C VAL A 13 29.58 -3.25 5.32
N GLU A 14 28.31 -3.52 5.05
CA GLU A 14 27.31 -3.98 6.02
C GLU A 14 27.41 -5.46 6.38
N ASP A 15 28.01 -6.29 5.50
CA ASP A 15 28.04 -7.75 5.69
C ASP A 15 28.55 -8.20 7.08
N PRO A 16 29.64 -7.66 7.63
CA PRO A 16 30.12 -8.08 8.96
C PRO A 16 29.11 -7.82 10.08
N ARG A 17 28.32 -6.76 9.98
CA ARG A 17 27.28 -6.39 10.96
C ARG A 17 26.06 -7.30 10.81
N LEU A 18 25.57 -7.46 9.58
CA LEU A 18 24.37 -8.26 9.29
C LEU A 18 24.59 -9.74 9.59
N LEU A 19 25.74 -10.31 9.20
CA LEU A 19 26.09 -11.72 9.45
C LEU A 19 26.26 -12.06 10.93
N LYS A 20 26.47 -11.07 11.79
CA LYS A 20 26.58 -11.23 13.24
C LYS A 20 25.28 -10.92 13.99
N GLY A 21 24.17 -10.77 13.28
CA GLY A 21 22.88 -10.42 13.88
C GLY A 21 22.76 -8.96 14.36
N GLY A 22 23.66 -8.07 13.90
CA GLY A 22 23.64 -6.65 14.24
C GLY A 22 22.76 -5.81 13.29
N GLY A 23 21.88 -6.45 12.50
CA GLY A 23 20.88 -5.76 11.70
C GLY A 23 19.86 -5.07 12.60
N ARG A 24 19.27 -3.99 12.10
CA ARG A 24 18.22 -3.26 12.79
C ARG A 24 17.09 -2.96 11.80
N TYR A 25 16.09 -3.81 11.82
CA TYR A 25 14.92 -3.73 10.94
C TYR A 25 13.79 -2.93 11.60
N THR A 26 12.72 -2.67 10.88
CA THR A 26 11.60 -1.87 11.43
C THR A 26 10.98 -2.53 12.67
N ASP A 27 10.83 -3.86 12.67
CA ASP A 27 10.28 -4.63 13.80
C ASP A 27 11.19 -4.67 15.03
N ASP A 28 12.49 -4.33 14.88
CA ASP A 28 13.44 -4.24 16.00
C ASP A 28 13.36 -2.89 16.73
N ILE A 29 12.58 -1.95 16.21
CA ILE A 29 12.45 -0.62 16.79
C ILE A 29 11.32 -0.62 17.80
N VAL A 30 11.64 -0.29 19.04
CA VAL A 30 10.67 -0.12 20.13
C VAL A 30 10.77 1.32 20.66
N LEU A 31 9.65 2.03 20.62
CA LEU A 31 9.55 3.38 21.16
C LEU A 31 8.83 3.34 22.53
N PRO A 32 9.16 4.24 23.47
CA PRO A 32 8.44 4.33 24.75
C PRO A 32 6.95 4.59 24.52
N GLY A 33 6.09 3.76 25.13
CA GLY A 33 4.63 3.89 25.00
C GLY A 33 4.06 3.43 23.65
N MET A 34 4.84 2.75 22.81
CA MET A 34 4.40 2.27 21.51
C MET A 34 3.20 1.32 21.62
N LEU A 35 2.19 1.58 20.80
CA LEU A 35 0.99 0.76 20.64
C LEU A 35 1.09 -0.10 19.38
N HIS A 36 0.16 -1.02 19.22
CA HIS A 36 0.11 -1.95 18.09
C HIS A 36 -1.11 -1.70 17.22
N GLY A 37 -0.89 -1.51 15.91
CA GLY A 37 -1.94 -1.35 14.91
C GLY A 37 -2.31 -2.69 14.28
N ILE A 38 -3.60 -3.01 14.28
CA ILE A 38 -4.16 -4.19 13.60
C ILE A 38 -5.15 -3.72 12.55
N VAL A 39 -5.01 -4.21 11.32
CA VAL A 39 -5.93 -3.89 10.23
C VAL A 39 -6.95 -5.02 10.08
N LEU A 40 -8.24 -4.71 10.25
CA LEU A 40 -9.32 -5.59 9.83
C LEU A 40 -9.42 -5.54 8.31
N ARG A 41 -9.38 -6.71 7.67
CA ARG A 41 -9.39 -6.83 6.21
C ARG A 41 -10.62 -7.59 5.72
N SER A 42 -11.14 -7.19 4.56
CA SER A 42 -12.27 -7.86 3.92
C SER A 42 -11.93 -9.30 3.53
N PRO A 43 -12.82 -10.27 3.80
CA PRO A 43 -12.72 -11.62 3.25
C PRO A 43 -13.31 -11.72 1.83
N HIS A 44 -13.97 -10.66 1.33
CA HIS A 44 -14.69 -10.66 0.05
C HIS A 44 -13.90 -9.94 -1.04
N ALA A 45 -14.00 -10.47 -2.26
CA ALA A 45 -13.36 -9.89 -3.45
C ALA A 45 -14.11 -8.66 -3.98
N ALA A 46 -15.42 -8.63 -3.85
CA ALA A 46 -16.29 -7.49 -4.15
C ALA A 46 -17.50 -7.53 -3.23
N ALA A 47 -17.73 -6.48 -2.49
CA ALA A 47 -18.94 -6.33 -1.67
C ALA A 47 -19.17 -4.85 -1.35
N LYS A 48 -20.44 -4.50 -1.19
CA LYS A 48 -20.84 -3.25 -0.53
C LYS A 48 -21.01 -3.49 0.97
N PHE A 49 -20.83 -2.46 1.75
CA PHE A 49 -21.11 -2.48 3.18
C PHE A 49 -21.62 -1.11 3.64
N GLY A 50 -22.40 -1.11 4.72
CA GLY A 50 -22.89 0.10 5.38
C GLY A 50 -22.09 0.43 6.63
N ALA A 51 -22.81 0.60 7.75
CA ALA A 51 -22.18 0.88 9.04
C ALA A 51 -21.30 -0.31 9.52
N ILE A 52 -20.20 0.03 10.15
CA ILE A 52 -19.29 -0.91 10.83
C ILE A 52 -19.59 -0.81 12.33
N ASP A 53 -20.02 -1.90 12.95
CA ASP A 53 -20.24 -1.92 14.40
C ASP A 53 -18.96 -2.27 15.14
N THR A 54 -18.39 -1.28 15.80
CA THR A 54 -17.14 -1.39 16.57
C THR A 54 -17.35 -1.43 18.07
N LYS A 55 -18.59 -1.40 18.58
CA LYS A 55 -18.91 -1.21 20.02
C LYS A 55 -18.34 -2.33 20.89
N ALA A 56 -18.55 -3.58 20.48
CA ALA A 56 -18.01 -4.72 21.22
C ALA A 56 -16.48 -4.73 21.23
N ALA A 57 -15.88 -4.44 20.08
CA ALA A 57 -14.42 -4.37 19.91
C ALA A 57 -13.78 -3.27 20.76
N ALA A 58 -14.42 -2.10 20.84
CA ALA A 58 -13.94 -0.98 21.65
C ALA A 58 -13.92 -1.28 23.16
N SER A 59 -14.70 -2.29 23.59
CA SER A 59 -14.76 -2.71 25.01
C SER A 59 -13.69 -3.73 25.40
N VAL A 60 -12.89 -4.21 24.46
CA VAL A 60 -11.81 -5.18 24.72
C VAL A 60 -10.72 -4.48 25.54
N PRO A 61 -10.29 -5.07 26.69
CA PRO A 61 -9.23 -4.49 27.49
C PRO A 61 -7.93 -4.30 26.69
N GLY A 62 -7.36 -3.11 26.78
CA GLY A 62 -6.14 -2.73 26.06
C GLY A 62 -6.37 -2.12 24.67
N VAL A 63 -7.59 -2.08 24.14
CA VAL A 63 -7.93 -1.31 22.95
C VAL A 63 -7.95 0.17 23.29
N LYS A 64 -7.28 0.99 22.49
CA LYS A 64 -7.18 2.45 22.66
C LYS A 64 -8.03 3.21 21.67
N ALA A 65 -8.11 2.74 20.43
CA ALA A 65 -8.90 3.38 19.40
C ALA A 65 -9.25 2.37 18.28
N ILE A 66 -10.34 2.65 17.57
CA ILE A 66 -10.72 1.98 16.33
C ILE A 66 -11.11 3.07 15.34
N TYR A 67 -10.55 3.00 14.14
CA TYR A 67 -10.78 3.96 13.07
C TYR A 67 -11.34 3.27 11.84
N THR A 68 -12.27 3.92 11.17
CA THR A 68 -12.84 3.53 9.87
C THR A 68 -12.58 4.64 8.85
N ALA A 69 -13.02 4.46 7.61
CA ALA A 69 -12.89 5.49 6.58
C ALA A 69 -13.59 6.81 6.99
N ALA A 70 -14.65 6.72 7.78
CA ALA A 70 -15.43 7.89 8.22
C ALA A 70 -14.58 8.86 9.08
N GLU A 71 -13.83 8.33 10.06
CA GLU A 71 -12.97 9.17 10.90
C GLU A 71 -11.81 9.78 10.09
N LEU A 72 -11.20 8.99 9.18
CA LEU A 72 -10.14 9.50 8.31
C LEU A 72 -10.65 10.63 7.42
N SER A 73 -11.80 10.45 6.79
CA SER A 73 -12.43 11.45 5.93
C SER A 73 -12.80 12.72 6.69
N ALA A 74 -13.40 12.59 7.88
CA ALA A 74 -13.76 13.72 8.73
C ALA A 74 -12.55 14.55 9.16
N ASP A 75 -11.39 13.92 9.31
CA ASP A 75 -10.12 14.57 9.65
C ASP A 75 -9.31 15.03 8.41
N GLY A 76 -9.90 14.95 7.21
CA GLY A 76 -9.32 15.45 5.96
C GLY A 76 -8.20 14.57 5.39
N ILE A 77 -8.12 13.30 5.77
CA ILE A 77 -7.20 12.35 5.15
C ILE A 77 -7.74 11.97 3.76
N THR A 78 -6.92 12.17 2.75
CA THR A 78 -7.32 11.96 1.36
C THR A 78 -6.84 10.61 0.81
N ALA A 79 -7.23 10.30 -0.44
CA ALA A 79 -6.74 9.12 -1.13
C ALA A 79 -5.23 9.16 -1.35
N MET A 80 -4.61 7.99 -1.30
CA MET A 80 -3.19 7.82 -1.64
C MET A 80 -3.02 8.05 -3.15
N PRO A 81 -2.14 8.96 -3.58
CA PRO A 81 -1.98 9.30 -4.99
C PRO A 81 -1.31 8.17 -5.77
N CYS A 82 -1.66 8.07 -7.06
CA CYS A 82 -0.92 7.22 -7.99
C CYS A 82 0.50 7.77 -8.18
N ALA A 83 1.51 6.96 -7.85
CA ALA A 83 2.91 7.37 -7.97
C ALA A 83 3.49 7.20 -9.40
N ALA A 84 2.74 6.59 -10.31
CA ALA A 84 3.16 6.32 -11.68
C ALA A 84 2.02 6.62 -12.68
N PRO A 85 1.60 7.89 -12.80
CA PRO A 85 0.59 8.26 -13.79
C PRO A 85 1.13 8.03 -15.21
N VAL A 86 0.26 7.54 -16.09
CA VAL A 86 0.55 7.36 -17.51
C VAL A 86 -0.50 8.07 -18.36
N GLN A 87 -0.12 8.50 -19.56
CA GLN A 87 -1.04 9.08 -20.53
C GLN A 87 -1.50 8.01 -21.50
N ASN A 88 -2.77 8.00 -21.87
CA ASN A 88 -3.33 7.14 -22.88
C ASN A 88 -2.75 7.47 -24.26
N ARG A 89 -2.82 6.51 -25.20
CA ARG A 89 -2.35 6.71 -26.58
C ARG A 89 -3.05 7.83 -27.32
N ASP A 90 -4.30 8.13 -26.98
CA ASP A 90 -5.10 9.21 -27.56
C ASP A 90 -4.81 10.58 -26.92
N GLY A 91 -3.90 10.64 -25.94
CA GLY A 91 -3.53 11.85 -25.23
C GLY A 91 -4.40 12.17 -24.02
N SER A 92 -5.44 11.38 -23.75
CA SER A 92 -6.26 11.55 -22.55
C SER A 92 -5.51 11.08 -21.29
N GLU A 93 -5.96 11.53 -20.13
CA GLU A 93 -5.43 11.04 -18.85
C GLU A 93 -5.96 9.65 -18.53
N MET A 94 -5.17 8.85 -17.78
CA MET A 94 -5.60 7.58 -17.27
C MET A 94 -6.73 7.75 -16.23
N ALA A 95 -7.59 6.77 -16.10
CA ALA A 95 -8.52 6.72 -14.97
C ALA A 95 -7.72 6.56 -13.66
N ASN A 96 -8.08 7.36 -12.66
CA ASN A 96 -7.40 7.36 -11.36
C ASN A 96 -8.42 7.27 -10.21
N PRO A 97 -9.08 6.10 -10.04
CA PRO A 97 -10.04 5.91 -8.96
C PRO A 97 -9.36 6.08 -7.59
N PRO A 98 -10.07 6.58 -6.57
CA PRO A 98 -9.49 6.89 -5.28
C PRO A 98 -9.01 5.63 -4.54
N HIS A 99 -7.72 5.61 -4.14
CA HIS A 99 -7.14 4.56 -3.31
C HIS A 99 -7.08 5.02 -1.86
N LEU A 100 -8.13 4.74 -1.09
CA LEU A 100 -8.23 5.10 0.32
C LEU A 100 -7.39 4.17 1.19
N ALA A 101 -6.96 4.67 2.36
CA ALA A 101 -6.24 3.85 3.35
C ALA A 101 -7.17 2.84 4.06
N LEU A 102 -8.45 3.16 4.17
CA LEU A 102 -9.53 2.26 4.61
C LEU A 102 -10.67 2.35 3.60
N ALA A 103 -11.28 1.22 3.27
CA ALA A 103 -12.40 1.13 2.35
C ALA A 103 -13.62 1.90 2.87
N ASP A 104 -14.28 2.62 1.97
CA ASP A 104 -15.51 3.37 2.23
C ASP A 104 -16.65 2.82 1.38
N GLY A 105 -17.66 2.28 2.05
CA GLY A 105 -18.90 1.76 1.47
C GLY A 105 -18.74 0.53 0.55
N ALA A 106 -17.55 0.21 0.09
CA ALA A 106 -17.31 -0.96 -0.76
C ALA A 106 -15.88 -1.47 -0.66
N VAL A 107 -15.72 -2.80 -0.71
CA VAL A 107 -14.43 -3.48 -0.85
C VAL A 107 -14.30 -4.05 -2.25
N ARG A 108 -13.07 -4.04 -2.79
CA ARG A 108 -12.78 -4.34 -4.20
C ARG A 108 -11.77 -5.45 -4.42
N HIS A 109 -11.21 -5.99 -3.35
CA HIS A 109 -10.35 -7.17 -3.37
C HIS A 109 -10.34 -7.86 -2.03
N VAL A 110 -10.00 -9.15 -2.00
CA VAL A 110 -9.74 -9.87 -0.75
C VAL A 110 -8.56 -9.22 -0.03
N GLY A 111 -8.75 -8.87 1.24
CA GLY A 111 -7.72 -8.19 2.03
C GLY A 111 -7.80 -6.66 2.00
N ASP A 112 -8.81 -6.07 1.36
CA ASP A 112 -9.05 -4.62 1.39
C ASP A 112 -9.20 -4.14 2.84
N PRO A 113 -8.43 -3.11 3.30
CA PRO A 113 -8.51 -2.61 4.67
C PRO A 113 -9.87 -1.98 4.96
N VAL A 114 -10.51 -2.37 6.06
CA VAL A 114 -11.86 -1.90 6.43
C VAL A 114 -11.87 -1.09 7.72
N ALA A 115 -11.09 -1.53 8.71
CA ALA A 115 -10.94 -0.81 9.98
C ALA A 115 -9.50 -0.95 10.50
N PHE A 116 -9.09 0.02 11.32
CA PHE A 116 -7.78 0.05 11.96
C PHE A 116 -7.95 0.12 13.47
N ILE A 117 -7.46 -0.91 14.17
CA ILE A 117 -7.53 -1.05 15.61
C ILE A 117 -6.16 -0.71 16.20
N VAL A 118 -6.13 0.11 17.24
CA VAL A 118 -4.93 0.44 18.01
C VAL A 118 -5.07 -0.11 19.42
N ALA A 119 -4.10 -0.93 19.85
CA ALA A 119 -4.16 -1.60 21.15
C ALA A 119 -2.79 -1.68 21.82
N GLU A 120 -2.78 -1.91 23.14
CA GLU A 120 -1.57 -2.09 23.95
C GLU A 120 -0.77 -3.34 23.57
N THR A 121 -1.45 -4.35 23.03
CA THR A 121 -0.81 -5.60 22.62
C THR A 121 -1.39 -6.09 21.28
N PRO A 122 -0.59 -6.82 20.47
CA PRO A 122 -1.10 -7.43 19.25
C PRO A 122 -2.25 -8.41 19.50
N LYS A 123 -2.27 -9.06 20.68
CA LYS A 123 -3.36 -9.98 21.05
C LYS A 123 -4.66 -9.23 21.24
N ALA A 124 -4.67 -8.18 22.07
CA ALA A 124 -5.88 -7.37 22.30
C ALA A 124 -6.44 -6.78 21.00
N GLY A 125 -5.56 -6.32 20.10
CA GLY A 125 -5.98 -5.81 18.80
C GLY A 125 -6.61 -6.88 17.90
N ARG A 126 -6.09 -8.12 17.89
CA ARG A 126 -6.68 -9.23 17.15
C ARG A 126 -8.01 -9.70 17.75
N ASP A 127 -8.08 -9.86 19.08
CA ASP A 127 -9.32 -10.21 19.77
C ASP A 127 -10.41 -9.16 19.48
N ALA A 128 -10.06 -7.88 19.43
CA ALA A 128 -10.99 -6.80 19.05
C ALA A 128 -11.42 -6.88 17.58
N ALA A 129 -10.49 -7.18 16.66
CA ALA A 129 -10.81 -7.29 15.24
C ALA A 129 -11.88 -8.36 14.96
N GLU A 130 -11.88 -9.47 15.72
CA GLU A 130 -12.88 -10.54 15.62
C GLU A 130 -14.28 -10.11 16.09
N LEU A 131 -14.39 -9.04 16.88
CA LEU A 131 -15.65 -8.52 17.40
C LEU A 131 -16.24 -7.37 16.56
N ILE A 132 -15.52 -6.91 15.53
CA ILE A 132 -16.05 -5.89 14.62
C ILE A 132 -17.02 -6.57 13.64
N ALA A 133 -18.27 -6.12 13.65
CA ALA A 133 -19.26 -6.60 12.70
C ALA A 133 -19.36 -5.66 11.50
N VAL A 134 -19.26 -6.25 10.30
CA VAL A 134 -19.45 -5.56 9.02
C VAL A 134 -20.51 -6.30 8.23
N ASP A 135 -21.58 -5.61 7.88
CA ASP A 135 -22.68 -6.19 7.09
C ASP A 135 -22.36 -6.04 5.60
N TYR A 136 -21.85 -7.12 5.01
CA TYR A 136 -21.47 -7.16 3.60
C TYR A 136 -22.60 -7.64 2.71
N THR A 137 -22.87 -6.88 1.66
CA THR A 137 -23.65 -7.32 0.50
C THR A 137 -22.68 -7.74 -0.59
N ILE A 138 -22.51 -9.06 -0.78
CA ILE A 138 -21.54 -9.62 -1.74
C ILE A 138 -21.97 -9.29 -3.16
N GLU A 139 -21.04 -8.85 -3.98
CA GLU A 139 -21.25 -8.53 -5.40
C GLU A 139 -20.41 -9.46 -6.31
N PRO A 140 -20.78 -9.59 -7.59
CA PRO A 140 -19.97 -10.34 -8.55
C PRO A 140 -18.57 -9.74 -8.67
N ALA A 141 -17.53 -10.60 -8.62
CA ALA A 141 -16.14 -10.20 -8.72
C ALA A 141 -15.54 -10.61 -10.06
N VAL A 142 -14.58 -9.80 -10.54
CA VAL A 142 -13.77 -10.12 -11.72
C VAL A 142 -12.46 -10.73 -11.27
N MET A 143 -12.22 -11.99 -11.69
CA MET A 143 -11.05 -12.75 -11.27
C MET A 143 -9.97 -12.86 -12.37
N ASP A 144 -10.36 -12.80 -13.63
CA ASP A 144 -9.47 -12.95 -14.78
C ASP A 144 -9.36 -11.66 -15.59
N VAL A 145 -8.17 -11.36 -16.08
CA VAL A 145 -7.89 -10.12 -16.83
C VAL A 145 -8.56 -10.09 -18.21
N VAL A 146 -8.70 -11.22 -18.90
CA VAL A 146 -9.31 -11.27 -20.26
C VAL A 146 -10.81 -11.01 -20.17
N PRO A 147 -11.61 -11.76 -19.37
CA PRO A 147 -13.03 -11.46 -19.22
C PRO A 147 -13.32 -10.12 -18.55
N ALA A 148 -12.38 -9.56 -17.80
CA ALA A 148 -12.56 -8.27 -17.11
C ALA A 148 -12.90 -7.11 -18.05
N THR A 149 -12.40 -7.15 -19.30
CA THR A 149 -12.64 -6.11 -20.32
C THR A 149 -13.76 -6.47 -21.26
N GLY A 150 -14.39 -7.64 -21.09
CA GLY A 150 -15.45 -8.15 -21.94
C GLY A 150 -16.82 -7.47 -21.71
N PRO A 151 -17.73 -7.59 -22.70
CA PRO A 151 -19.08 -7.06 -22.55
C PRO A 151 -19.81 -7.67 -21.35
N GLY A 152 -20.39 -6.82 -20.50
CA GLY A 152 -21.15 -7.26 -19.31
C GLY A 152 -20.31 -7.70 -18.12
N ALA A 153 -18.98 -7.53 -18.16
CA ALA A 153 -18.14 -7.77 -17.00
C ALA A 153 -18.51 -6.83 -15.84
N PRO A 154 -18.55 -7.33 -14.60
CA PRO A 154 -18.72 -6.49 -13.44
C PRO A 154 -17.65 -5.41 -13.38
N LEU A 155 -18.03 -4.16 -13.10
CA LEU A 155 -17.08 -3.06 -12.97
C LEU A 155 -16.52 -3.03 -11.54
N VAL A 156 -15.18 -2.99 -11.42
CA VAL A 156 -14.50 -2.79 -10.12
C VAL A 156 -14.75 -1.37 -9.63
N TRP A 157 -14.77 -0.40 -10.54
CA TRP A 157 -15.12 0.99 -10.30
C TRP A 157 -16.20 1.41 -11.29
N PRO A 158 -17.37 1.89 -10.84
CA PRO A 158 -18.49 2.24 -11.72
C PRO A 158 -18.13 3.23 -12.83
N ASP A 159 -17.20 4.14 -12.53
CA ASP A 159 -16.78 5.20 -13.44
C ASP A 159 -15.60 4.81 -14.36
N VAL A 160 -15.11 3.57 -14.25
CA VAL A 160 -14.01 3.06 -15.09
C VAL A 160 -14.57 2.08 -16.11
N ALA A 161 -14.84 2.58 -17.31
CA ALA A 161 -15.44 1.80 -18.39
C ALA A 161 -14.60 0.56 -18.72
N ASN A 162 -15.27 -0.58 -18.84
CA ASN A 162 -14.66 -1.87 -19.19
C ASN A 162 -13.47 -2.27 -18.29
N ASN A 163 -13.38 -1.75 -17.08
CA ASN A 163 -12.25 -1.97 -16.16
C ASN A 163 -10.87 -1.57 -16.74
N VAL A 164 -10.83 -0.69 -17.74
CA VAL A 164 -9.60 -0.23 -18.38
C VAL A 164 -9.16 1.08 -17.73
N VAL A 165 -8.09 1.02 -16.97
CA VAL A 165 -7.53 2.20 -16.30
C VAL A 165 -6.73 3.06 -17.27
N PHE A 166 -5.96 2.43 -18.16
CA PHE A 166 -5.20 3.13 -19.21
C PHE A 166 -4.97 2.21 -20.42
N ASP A 167 -4.77 2.82 -21.58
CA ASP A 167 -4.26 2.20 -22.80
C ASP A 167 -2.97 2.92 -23.23
N TRP A 168 -1.83 2.33 -22.90
CA TRP A 168 -0.53 2.91 -23.14
C TRP A 168 0.25 2.17 -24.21
N GLY A 169 1.08 2.89 -24.95
CA GLY A 169 1.98 2.31 -25.91
C GLY A 169 3.17 3.20 -26.22
N ILE A 170 4.25 2.57 -26.68
CA ILE A 170 5.50 3.23 -27.06
C ILE A 170 6.04 2.63 -28.35
N GLY A 171 6.77 3.42 -29.11
CA GLY A 171 7.37 3.02 -30.38
C GLY A 171 6.51 3.37 -31.58
N ASP A 172 6.96 2.93 -32.75
CA ASP A 172 6.27 3.15 -34.03
C ASP A 172 5.43 1.91 -34.39
N LYS A 173 4.13 1.98 -34.09
CA LYS A 173 3.19 0.89 -34.38
C LYS A 173 3.07 0.64 -35.88
N ALA A 174 3.03 1.69 -36.71
CA ALA A 174 2.84 1.54 -38.15
C ALA A 174 4.05 0.84 -38.81
N ALA A 175 5.25 1.25 -38.43
CA ALA A 175 6.47 0.59 -38.90
C ALA A 175 6.55 -0.87 -38.42
N THR A 176 6.17 -1.13 -37.17
CA THR A 176 6.13 -2.51 -36.63
C THR A 176 5.13 -3.39 -37.38
N ASP A 177 3.91 -2.91 -37.59
CA ASP A 177 2.88 -3.66 -38.32
C ASP A 177 3.31 -3.95 -39.77
N ALA A 178 3.95 -2.98 -40.43
CA ALA A 178 4.47 -3.17 -41.81
C ALA A 178 5.56 -4.25 -41.87
N LEU A 179 6.45 -4.31 -40.87
CA LEU A 179 7.46 -5.35 -40.78
C LEU A 179 6.83 -6.74 -40.56
N PHE A 180 5.83 -6.85 -39.68
CA PHE A 180 5.11 -8.10 -39.45
C PHE A 180 4.35 -8.57 -40.72
N ALA A 181 3.78 -7.64 -41.50
CA ALA A 181 3.06 -7.96 -42.72
C ALA A 181 3.96 -8.53 -43.83
N THR A 182 5.24 -8.16 -43.84
CA THR A 182 6.23 -8.59 -44.86
C THR A 182 7.21 -9.64 -44.35
N ALA A 183 7.13 -10.06 -43.09
CA ALA A 183 8.03 -11.04 -42.52
C ALA A 183 7.86 -12.41 -43.14
N ALA A 184 8.98 -13.06 -43.50
CA ALA A 184 8.98 -14.40 -44.08
C ALA A 184 8.37 -15.47 -43.17
N HIS A 185 8.45 -15.24 -41.83
CA HIS A 185 7.86 -16.11 -40.82
C HIS A 185 7.46 -15.30 -39.59
N VAL A 186 6.28 -15.60 -39.03
CA VAL A 186 5.78 -15.01 -37.81
C VAL A 186 5.37 -16.10 -36.82
N THR A 187 6.03 -16.13 -35.65
CA THR A 187 5.64 -17.00 -34.54
C THR A 187 4.72 -16.25 -33.60
N ARG A 188 3.62 -16.86 -33.19
CA ARG A 188 2.71 -16.33 -32.19
C ARG A 188 2.67 -17.23 -30.96
N LEU A 189 2.78 -16.62 -29.80
CA LEU A 189 2.69 -17.31 -28.52
C LEU A 189 1.87 -16.46 -27.53
N THR A 190 0.90 -17.09 -26.89
CA THR A 190 0.18 -16.49 -25.77
C THR A 190 0.85 -16.93 -24.49
N VAL A 191 1.30 -15.97 -23.68
CA VAL A 191 1.95 -16.21 -22.41
C VAL A 191 1.09 -15.63 -21.29
N VAL A 192 0.78 -16.44 -20.28
CA VAL A 192 0.13 -15.98 -19.06
C VAL A 192 1.20 -15.60 -18.05
N ASN A 193 1.33 -14.29 -17.77
CA ASN A 193 2.20 -13.77 -16.73
C ASN A 193 1.37 -13.68 -15.45
N ASN A 194 1.46 -14.69 -14.59
CA ASN A 194 0.69 -14.76 -13.36
C ASN A 194 1.06 -13.63 -12.42
N ARG A 195 0.04 -13.06 -11.77
CA ARG A 195 0.25 -12.15 -10.65
C ARG A 195 0.79 -12.95 -9.46
N VAL A 196 1.96 -12.55 -8.97
CA VAL A 196 2.60 -13.15 -7.80
C VAL A 196 2.84 -12.10 -6.72
N ILE A 197 2.84 -12.52 -5.47
CA ILE A 197 3.24 -11.66 -4.37
C ILE A 197 4.77 -11.66 -4.24
N VAL A 198 5.34 -10.50 -4.00
CA VAL A 198 6.76 -10.38 -3.63
C VAL A 198 6.89 -10.84 -2.16
N ALA A 199 7.49 -11.99 -1.95
CA ALA A 199 7.72 -12.57 -0.63
C ALA A 199 9.13 -12.20 -0.12
N SER A 200 9.37 -10.90 0.18
CA SER A 200 10.61 -10.49 0.84
C SER A 200 10.68 -11.11 2.23
N MET A 201 11.91 -11.47 2.67
CA MET A 201 12.13 -12.10 3.99
C MET A 201 11.63 -11.22 5.14
N GLU A 202 11.82 -9.90 5.05
CA GLU A 202 11.18 -8.93 5.92
C GLU A 202 9.85 -8.50 5.32
N ALA A 203 8.74 -8.71 6.02
CA ALA A 203 7.44 -8.16 5.64
C ALA A 203 7.45 -6.61 5.68
N ARG A 204 6.44 -5.97 5.06
CA ARG A 204 6.26 -4.53 5.25
C ARG A 204 5.89 -4.25 6.71
N ALA A 205 6.54 -3.25 7.29
CA ALA A 205 6.28 -2.75 8.64
C ALA A 205 6.36 -1.22 8.67
N ALA A 206 5.61 -0.61 9.58
CA ALA A 206 5.58 0.83 9.75
C ALA A 206 5.36 1.19 11.22
N ILE A 207 6.06 2.23 11.71
CA ILE A 207 5.83 2.84 13.02
C ILE A 207 5.64 4.34 12.79
N GLY A 208 4.47 4.85 13.14
CA GLY A 208 4.19 6.28 13.16
C GLY A 208 4.44 6.84 14.55
N ASP A 209 5.13 7.97 14.61
CA ASP A 209 5.36 8.73 15.83
C ASP A 209 5.03 10.20 15.56
N PHE A 210 4.38 10.88 16.49
CA PHE A 210 3.97 12.26 16.34
C PHE A 210 4.40 13.09 17.56
N ASP A 211 5.20 14.09 17.32
CA ASP A 211 5.58 15.09 18.31
C ASP A 211 4.58 16.26 18.30
N ALA A 212 3.69 16.28 19.28
CA ALA A 212 2.66 17.32 19.42
C ALA A 212 3.26 18.71 19.63
N ALA A 213 4.45 18.82 20.23
CA ALA A 213 5.08 20.12 20.49
C ALA A 213 5.57 20.79 19.20
N SER A 214 6.12 20.02 18.26
CA SER A 214 6.58 20.53 16.96
C SER A 214 5.58 20.35 15.83
N GLY A 215 4.50 19.57 16.02
CA GLY A 215 3.55 19.20 14.99
C GLY A 215 4.13 18.30 13.89
N ARG A 216 5.19 17.54 14.18
CA ARG A 216 5.93 16.76 13.19
C ARG A 216 5.75 15.26 13.41
N TRP A 217 5.73 14.53 12.29
CA TRP A 217 5.73 13.06 12.28
C TRP A 217 7.11 12.49 12.03
N THR A 218 7.40 11.36 12.68
CA THR A 218 8.46 10.45 12.28
C THR A 218 7.84 9.13 11.87
N LEU A 219 8.04 8.73 10.62
CA LEU A 219 7.63 7.43 10.09
C LEU A 219 8.87 6.55 9.96
N TYR A 220 8.94 5.48 10.74
CA TYR A 220 9.91 4.40 10.53
C TYR A 220 9.26 3.36 9.63
N ALA A 221 9.86 3.09 8.48
CA ALA A 221 9.31 2.13 7.53
C ALA A 221 10.42 1.55 6.63
N ASN A 222 10.30 0.27 6.35
CA ASN A 222 11.20 -0.40 5.42
C ASN A 222 10.84 -0.06 3.98
N THR A 223 11.40 1.01 3.45
CA THR A 223 11.09 1.56 2.13
C THR A 223 12.24 1.43 1.13
N GLN A 224 11.93 1.56 -0.16
CA GLN A 224 12.92 1.68 -1.24
C GLN A 224 13.18 3.14 -1.63
N GLY A 225 12.60 4.11 -0.91
CA GLY A 225 12.78 5.53 -1.18
C GLY A 225 12.01 6.41 -0.22
N GLY A 226 12.61 6.77 0.91
CA GLY A 226 12.00 7.62 1.95
C GLY A 226 11.55 8.99 1.43
N TRP A 227 12.24 9.55 0.43
CA TRP A 227 11.84 10.82 -0.17
C TRP A 227 10.47 10.76 -0.84
N LEU A 228 10.22 9.73 -1.67
CA LEU A 228 8.92 9.56 -2.33
C LEU A 228 7.81 9.36 -1.30
N ILE A 229 8.02 8.49 -0.32
CA ILE A 229 7.04 8.25 0.76
C ILE A 229 6.73 9.53 1.51
N LYS A 230 7.74 10.34 1.84
CA LYS A 230 7.57 11.63 2.51
C LYS A 230 6.67 12.58 1.70
N THR A 231 6.88 12.67 0.39
CA THR A 231 6.10 13.53 -0.49
C THR A 231 4.65 13.05 -0.59
N LEU A 232 4.45 11.74 -0.82
CA LEU A 232 3.13 11.15 -0.98
C LEU A 232 2.31 11.22 0.32
N ILE A 233 2.90 10.94 1.49
CA ILE A 233 2.17 11.00 2.75
C ILE A 233 1.80 12.43 3.11
N GLY A 234 2.65 13.41 2.81
CA GLY A 234 2.34 14.82 2.98
C GLY A 234 1.09 15.23 2.21
N SER A 235 0.92 14.77 0.96
CA SER A 235 -0.29 15.04 0.18
C SER A 235 -1.55 14.38 0.76
N VAL A 236 -1.43 13.15 1.28
CA VAL A 236 -2.56 12.44 1.92
C VAL A 236 -3.06 13.18 3.17
N PHE A 237 -2.15 13.78 3.93
CA PHE A 237 -2.46 14.54 5.15
C PHE A 237 -2.75 16.04 4.88
N ASN A 238 -2.76 16.47 3.62
CA ASN A 238 -2.92 17.88 3.23
C ASN A 238 -1.97 18.81 4.01
N THR A 239 -0.70 18.41 4.16
CA THR A 239 0.31 19.18 4.90
C THR A 239 1.64 19.21 4.16
N ASP A 240 2.49 20.18 4.52
CA ASP A 240 3.85 20.26 3.96
C ASP A 240 4.60 18.94 4.23
N PRO A 241 5.15 18.28 3.19
CA PRO A 241 6.02 17.12 3.37
C PRO A 241 7.19 17.36 4.36
N ALA A 242 7.62 18.61 4.56
CA ALA A 242 8.64 18.95 5.57
C ALA A 242 8.25 18.55 6.99
N ASN A 243 6.95 18.43 7.29
CA ASN A 243 6.45 17.97 8.59
C ASN A 243 6.66 16.46 8.82
N PHE A 244 7.03 15.70 7.78
CA PHE A 244 7.34 14.29 7.90
C PHE A 244 8.85 14.03 7.86
N ARG A 245 9.33 13.22 8.77
CA ARG A 245 10.63 12.59 8.74
C ARG A 245 10.43 11.09 8.46
N VAL A 246 10.93 10.58 7.33
CA VAL A 246 10.90 9.15 7.03
C VAL A 246 12.26 8.55 7.31
N ILE A 247 12.30 7.55 8.17
CA ILE A 247 13.50 6.81 8.56
C ILE A 247 13.37 5.40 8.00
N THR A 248 14.29 5.03 7.12
CA THR A 248 14.39 3.66 6.60
C THR A 248 15.57 2.99 7.28
N PRO A 249 15.31 2.00 8.17
CA PRO A 249 16.36 1.20 8.79
C PRO A 249 16.95 0.18 7.80
N ASP A 250 17.56 -0.90 8.28
CA ASP A 250 17.91 -2.02 7.41
C ASP A 250 16.65 -2.59 6.72
N VAL A 251 16.78 -3.00 5.46
CA VAL A 251 15.66 -3.50 4.66
C VAL A 251 15.95 -4.93 4.20
N GLY A 252 15.11 -5.86 4.64
CA GLY A 252 15.20 -7.29 4.34
C GLY A 252 14.55 -7.68 3.01
N GLY A 253 14.88 -6.96 1.94
CA GLY A 253 14.36 -7.13 0.60
C GLY A 253 13.19 -6.17 0.29
N GLY A 254 13.18 -5.65 -0.94
CA GLY A 254 12.14 -4.74 -1.41
C GLY A 254 11.51 -5.18 -2.73
N PHE A 255 12.34 -5.46 -3.75
CA PHE A 255 11.96 -5.99 -5.06
C PHE A 255 10.81 -5.21 -5.74
N GLY A 256 10.76 -3.89 -5.54
CA GLY A 256 9.67 -3.03 -6.02
C GLY A 256 8.49 -2.91 -5.06
N MET A 257 8.22 -3.91 -4.22
CA MET A 257 7.07 -3.90 -3.32
C MET A 257 7.11 -2.77 -2.27
N LYS A 258 8.29 -2.40 -1.79
CA LYS A 258 8.46 -1.38 -0.73
C LYS A 258 8.72 0.03 -1.29
N ALA A 259 8.47 0.25 -2.60
CA ALA A 259 8.68 1.55 -3.24
C ALA A 259 7.50 2.52 -3.08
N PHE A 260 6.31 2.05 -2.74
CA PHE A 260 5.09 2.82 -2.76
C PHE A 260 4.60 3.20 -1.36
N LEU A 261 3.72 4.21 -1.29
CA LEU A 261 2.94 4.51 -0.08
C LEU A 261 1.86 3.43 0.11
N TYR A 262 1.71 2.95 1.34
CA TYR A 262 0.72 1.95 1.71
C TYR A 262 -0.18 2.45 2.83
N ALA A 263 -1.35 1.82 2.97
CA ALA A 263 -2.32 2.14 4.02
C ALA A 263 -1.68 2.14 5.42
N GLU A 264 -0.80 1.18 5.70
CA GLU A 264 -0.12 1.06 7.00
C GLU A 264 0.70 2.31 7.35
N HIS A 265 1.34 2.96 6.37
CA HIS A 265 2.09 4.21 6.60
C HIS A 265 1.15 5.36 7.00
N VAL A 266 0.00 5.45 6.34
CA VAL A 266 -1.02 6.48 6.61
C VAL A 266 -1.65 6.22 7.97
N LEU A 267 -2.10 5.00 8.24
CA LEU A 267 -2.84 4.62 9.43
C LEU A 267 -2.02 4.77 10.71
N THR A 268 -0.74 4.37 10.69
CA THR A 268 0.13 4.53 11.86
C THR A 268 0.42 6.00 12.16
N CYS A 269 0.69 6.82 11.14
CA CYS A 269 0.88 8.25 11.31
C CYS A 269 -0.42 8.97 11.76
N TYR A 270 -1.57 8.54 11.23
CA TYR A 270 -2.87 9.07 11.63
C TYR A 270 -3.15 8.77 13.11
N ALA A 271 -3.03 7.51 13.52
CA ALA A 271 -3.25 7.11 14.91
C ALA A 271 -2.29 7.80 15.89
N ALA A 272 -1.01 7.92 15.53
CA ALA A 272 -0.03 8.62 16.35
C ALA A 272 -0.46 10.08 16.62
N ARG A 273 -0.96 10.80 15.62
CA ARG A 273 -1.49 12.14 15.79
C ARG A 273 -2.73 12.17 16.72
N LYS A 274 -3.68 11.24 16.49
CA LYS A 274 -4.94 11.19 17.25
C LYS A 274 -4.74 10.80 18.73
N LEU A 275 -3.69 10.04 19.02
CA LEU A 275 -3.34 9.57 20.37
C LEU A 275 -2.17 10.35 20.99
N GLU A 276 -1.88 11.56 20.45
CA GLU A 276 -0.87 12.49 20.96
C GLU A 276 0.53 11.88 21.07
N GLY A 277 0.94 11.12 20.06
CA GLY A 277 2.28 10.57 19.95
C GLY A 277 2.48 9.22 20.64
N ARG A 278 1.46 8.50 20.88
CA ARG A 278 1.51 7.19 21.59
C ARG A 278 1.14 6.03 20.70
#